data_7c0fd631e8da2bd8b53707342922fcd5
#
_entry.id   7c0fd631e8da2bd8b53707342922fcd5
#
_cell.length_a   1.000
_cell.length_b   1.000
_cell.length_c   1.000
_cell.angle_alpha   90.00
_cell.angle_beta   90.00
_cell.angle_gamma   90.00
#
_symmetry.space_group_name_H-M   'P 1'
#
loop_
_entity.id
_entity.type
_entity.pdbx_description
1 polymer ?
#
loop_
_entity_poly.entity_id
_entity_poly.type
_entity_poly.pdbx_seq_one_letter_code
_entity_poly.pdbx_strand_id
1 'polypeptide(L)'
;MRGSNIKKFALLFAALGAFVIPASTQAQGWPDHPVRLVVPYPPGGNADIVCRIVAEAMQNRLQQPFVVVNKAGAGGVIGGSFVAAAEPDGYTFLFSANGPILFAPELVQPRPYDWHKAFTPVSTVSLTPLVLLEHPSIPAKTLKEFLDYARSQGRKLIFASGGLGTTNHLFGELMQDRLKLNWTTAQYKGTAPAMNDLIGGHAQFGIDQVATAVPFVKGGIVRALAVTGEKRSPLLPDVPTLVELGYPDLTGYTFTALMAPAGTPKDIVAKVYANLDAIMKDPEVAEKIQKLGAEVGTMSPDLFAKFLERESTTWIPIVRRLNVEANK
;
A
#
# COMPACT_ATOMS: atom_id res chain seq x y z
N MET A 1 46.44 -89.36 4.95
CA MET A 1 47.50 -88.41 4.52
C MET A 1 46.89 -87.12 4.20
N ARG A 2 47.40 -86.02 4.83
CA ARG A 2 47.33 -84.59 4.52
C ARG A 2 45.88 -84.05 4.31
N GLY A 3 45.30 -83.17 5.09
CA GLY A 3 45.87 -82.03 5.83
C GLY A 3 45.74 -80.79 4.98
N SER A 4 44.73 -79.92 5.24
CA SER A 4 44.86 -78.54 4.86
C SER A 4 43.91 -77.73 5.66
N ASN A 5 44.48 -76.84 6.45
CA ASN A 5 43.90 -75.77 7.19
C ASN A 5 43.27 -74.74 6.23
N ILE A 6 42.05 -74.39 6.45
CA ILE A 6 41.49 -73.12 5.92
C ILE A 6 41.20 -72.22 7.10
N LYS A 7 42.08 -71.26 7.23
CA LYS A 7 42.07 -70.20 8.25
C LYS A 7 40.87 -69.27 8.07
N LYS A 8 40.28 -69.04 9.18
CA LYS A 8 39.25 -67.99 9.39
C LYS A 8 39.75 -66.60 8.90
N PHE A 9 39.13 -66.04 7.89
CA PHE A 9 39.24 -64.64 7.58
C PHE A 9 37.95 -63.99 8.07
N ALA A 10 38.02 -63.45 9.28
CA ALA A 10 37.00 -62.53 9.78
C ALA A 10 37.19 -61.18 9.12
N LEU A 11 36.35 -60.86 8.15
CA LEU A 11 36.24 -59.50 7.60
C LEU A 11 35.48 -58.62 8.58
N LEU A 12 36.22 -57.79 9.24
CA LEU A 12 35.69 -56.65 10.02
C LEU A 12 35.14 -55.64 9.07
N PHE A 13 33.83 -55.64 8.81
CA PHE A 13 33.14 -54.49 8.16
C PHE A 13 32.95 -53.43 9.22
N ALA A 14 33.89 -52.48 9.27
CA ALA A 14 33.71 -51.23 9.98
C ALA A 14 32.61 -50.42 9.26
N ALA A 15 31.40 -50.45 9.82
CA ALA A 15 30.32 -49.57 9.41
C ALA A 15 30.70 -48.13 9.79
N LEU A 16 31.30 -47.40 8.84
CA LEU A 16 31.41 -45.96 8.90
C LEU A 16 30.01 -45.39 8.75
N GLY A 17 29.30 -45.23 9.86
CA GLY A 17 28.09 -44.47 9.93
C GLY A 17 28.44 -43.03 9.60
N ALA A 18 28.22 -42.62 8.35
CA ALA A 18 28.23 -41.22 8.00
C ALA A 18 27.10 -40.52 8.79
N PHE A 19 27.45 -39.91 9.90
CA PHE A 19 26.64 -38.91 10.57
C PHE A 19 26.45 -37.80 9.56
N VAL A 20 25.36 -37.81 8.81
CA VAL A 20 24.84 -36.64 8.09
C VAL A 20 24.36 -35.70 9.19
N ILE A 21 25.27 -34.87 9.67
CA ILE A 21 24.89 -33.67 10.43
C ILE A 21 24.03 -32.87 9.46
N PRO A 22 22.73 -32.65 9.76
CA PRO A 22 21.98 -31.67 8.98
C PRO A 22 22.78 -30.38 9.13
N ALA A 23 23.39 -29.91 8.05
CA ALA A 23 23.90 -28.56 7.97
C ALA A 23 22.69 -27.67 8.29
N SER A 24 22.64 -27.20 9.53
CA SER A 24 21.84 -26.04 9.85
C SER A 24 22.34 -24.98 8.86
N THR A 25 21.65 -24.78 7.78
CA THR A 25 21.75 -23.57 6.98
C THR A 25 21.34 -22.45 7.93
N GLN A 26 22.26 -22.08 8.82
CA GLN A 26 22.22 -20.77 9.41
C GLN A 26 22.06 -19.83 8.23
N ALA A 27 21.05 -18.98 8.31
CA ALA A 27 20.84 -17.90 7.38
C ALA A 27 22.09 -17.03 7.35
N GLN A 28 23.15 -17.54 6.68
CA GLN A 28 24.38 -16.82 6.45
C GLN A 28 23.99 -15.61 5.65
N GLY A 29 23.84 -14.49 6.40
CA GLY A 29 23.96 -13.19 5.82
C GLY A 29 22.89 -12.74 4.85
N TRP A 30 21.58 -13.14 5.01
CA TRP A 30 20.55 -12.43 4.23
C TRP A 30 20.64 -10.92 4.51
N PRO A 31 20.59 -10.05 3.48
CA PRO A 31 20.68 -10.38 2.06
C PRO A 31 22.14 -10.55 1.62
N ASP A 32 22.43 -11.53 0.76
CA ASP A 32 23.74 -11.78 0.15
C ASP A 32 23.79 -11.38 -1.34
N HIS A 33 22.64 -11.02 -1.91
CA HIS A 33 22.49 -10.50 -3.27
C HIS A 33 21.33 -9.48 -3.34
N PRO A 34 21.11 -8.81 -4.50
CA PRO A 34 20.12 -7.73 -4.61
C PRO A 34 18.70 -8.15 -4.28
N VAL A 35 17.98 -7.33 -3.49
CA VAL A 35 16.58 -7.48 -3.13
C VAL A 35 15.72 -6.63 -4.05
N ARG A 36 14.63 -7.19 -4.59
CA ARG A 36 13.67 -6.47 -5.45
C ARG A 36 12.49 -5.95 -4.64
N LEU A 37 12.21 -4.66 -4.77
CA LEU A 37 11.00 -4.02 -4.28
C LEU A 37 10.07 -3.73 -5.47
N VAL A 38 9.04 -4.53 -5.63
CA VAL A 38 8.07 -4.38 -6.73
C VAL A 38 7.04 -3.34 -6.34
N VAL A 39 6.98 -2.25 -7.11
CA VAL A 39 5.98 -1.18 -6.97
C VAL A 39 4.93 -1.37 -8.07
N PRO A 40 3.65 -1.63 -7.73
CA PRO A 40 2.59 -1.92 -8.71
C PRO A 40 1.99 -0.65 -9.36
N TYR A 41 2.78 0.40 -9.45
CA TYR A 41 2.40 1.71 -9.99
C TYR A 41 3.46 2.25 -10.94
N PRO A 42 3.10 3.22 -11.80
CA PRO A 42 4.08 3.95 -12.62
C PRO A 42 5.10 4.69 -11.73
N PRO A 43 6.31 4.93 -12.26
CA PRO A 43 7.31 5.76 -11.58
C PRO A 43 6.78 7.17 -11.28
N GLY A 44 7.27 7.79 -10.19
CA GLY A 44 6.97 9.17 -9.80
C GLY A 44 5.70 9.37 -8.97
N GLY A 45 4.91 8.31 -8.73
CA GLY A 45 3.79 8.37 -7.78
C GLY A 45 4.28 8.26 -6.32
N ASN A 46 3.40 8.61 -5.37
CA ASN A 46 3.73 8.59 -3.94
C ASN A 46 4.37 7.26 -3.47
N ALA A 47 3.77 6.12 -3.82
CA ALA A 47 4.32 4.82 -3.44
C ALA A 47 5.71 4.55 -4.04
N ASP A 48 5.97 5.01 -5.28
CA ASP A 48 7.28 4.87 -5.91
C ASP A 48 8.34 5.73 -5.22
N ILE A 49 8.01 6.99 -4.93
CA ILE A 49 8.93 7.92 -4.25
C ILE A 49 9.27 7.41 -2.85
N VAL A 50 8.26 7.00 -2.07
CA VAL A 50 8.48 6.43 -0.72
C VAL A 50 9.29 5.14 -0.81
N CYS A 51 9.01 4.26 -1.77
CA CYS A 51 9.77 3.04 -2.00
C CYS A 51 11.25 3.32 -2.28
N ARG A 52 11.57 4.34 -3.08
CA ARG A 52 12.97 4.72 -3.39
C ARG A 52 13.70 5.25 -2.17
N ILE A 53 13.04 6.05 -1.32
CA ILE A 53 13.61 6.50 -0.03
C ILE A 53 13.93 5.30 0.85
N VAL A 54 12.98 4.35 0.97
CA VAL A 54 13.18 3.11 1.74
C VAL A 54 14.29 2.25 1.14
N ALA A 55 14.31 2.07 -0.18
CA ALA A 55 15.32 1.27 -0.88
C ALA A 55 16.73 1.78 -0.64
N GLU A 56 16.94 3.09 -0.76
CA GLU A 56 18.22 3.75 -0.49
C GLU A 56 18.66 3.52 0.97
N ALA A 57 17.76 3.75 1.93
CA ALA A 57 18.06 3.58 3.35
C ALA A 57 18.33 2.11 3.72
N MET A 58 17.58 1.15 3.15
CA MET A 58 17.83 -0.29 3.33
C MET A 58 19.17 -0.71 2.73
N GLN A 59 19.49 -0.23 1.52
CA GLN A 59 20.78 -0.49 0.87
C GLN A 59 21.94 0.02 1.71
N ASN A 60 21.85 1.24 2.22
CA ASN A 60 22.89 1.82 3.07
C ASN A 60 23.09 1.05 4.37
N ARG A 61 22.00 0.51 4.94
CA ARG A 61 22.03 -0.23 6.20
C ARG A 61 22.49 -1.68 6.03
N LEU A 62 22.04 -2.37 4.98
CA LEU A 62 22.28 -3.80 4.77
C LEU A 62 23.42 -4.09 3.79
N GLN A 63 24.01 -3.06 3.18
CA GLN A 63 25.14 -3.14 2.25
C GLN A 63 24.89 -4.08 1.06
N GLN A 64 23.60 -4.19 0.67
CA GLN A 64 23.15 -4.92 -0.53
C GLN A 64 22.18 -4.04 -1.32
N PRO A 65 22.15 -4.12 -2.65
CA PRO A 65 21.24 -3.33 -3.46
C PRO A 65 19.76 -3.68 -3.17
N PHE A 66 18.94 -2.65 -2.96
CA PHE A 66 17.48 -2.73 -2.96
C PHE A 66 16.95 -2.08 -4.24
N VAL A 67 16.54 -2.91 -5.19
CA VAL A 67 16.19 -2.48 -6.57
C VAL A 67 14.68 -2.27 -6.68
N VAL A 68 14.26 -1.05 -7.00
CA VAL A 68 12.85 -0.72 -7.24
C VAL A 68 12.47 -1.12 -8.66
N VAL A 69 11.42 -1.94 -8.79
CA VAL A 69 10.89 -2.45 -10.06
C VAL A 69 9.42 -2.06 -10.19
N ASN A 70 9.11 -1.15 -11.11
CA ASN A 70 7.74 -0.74 -11.37
C ASN A 70 7.03 -1.75 -12.27
N LYS A 71 5.89 -2.31 -11.79
CA LYS A 71 5.01 -3.22 -12.55
C LYS A 71 3.57 -2.74 -12.46
N ALA A 72 3.28 -1.67 -13.19
CA ALA A 72 1.96 -1.05 -13.22
C ALA A 72 0.96 -1.85 -14.07
N GLY A 73 -0.33 -1.61 -13.83
CA GLY A 73 -1.44 -2.10 -14.65
C GLY A 73 -2.54 -2.77 -13.84
N ALA A 74 -3.77 -2.72 -14.37
CA ALA A 74 -4.98 -3.28 -13.75
C ALA A 74 -5.16 -2.88 -12.26
N GLY A 75 -5.03 -1.59 -11.94
CA GLY A 75 -5.13 -1.11 -10.54
C GLY A 75 -4.01 -1.63 -9.63
N GLY A 76 -2.88 -2.12 -10.21
CA GLY A 76 -1.76 -2.71 -9.49
C GLY A 76 -1.82 -4.24 -9.36
N VAL A 77 -2.87 -4.88 -9.87
CA VAL A 77 -3.02 -6.35 -9.86
C VAL A 77 -1.86 -7.05 -10.56
N ILE A 78 -1.32 -6.49 -11.65
CA ILE A 78 -0.20 -7.09 -12.38
C ILE A 78 1.03 -7.23 -11.47
N GLY A 79 1.40 -6.16 -10.76
CA GLY A 79 2.52 -6.18 -9.82
C GLY A 79 2.25 -7.07 -8.60
N GLY A 80 1.04 -7.02 -8.06
CA GLY A 80 0.61 -7.89 -6.96
C GLY A 80 0.69 -9.38 -7.33
N SER A 81 0.13 -9.77 -8.48
CA SER A 81 0.19 -11.16 -8.98
C SER A 81 1.63 -11.63 -9.23
N PHE A 82 2.49 -10.73 -9.74
CA PHE A 82 3.89 -11.07 -9.94
C PHE A 82 4.58 -11.44 -8.63
N VAL A 83 4.33 -10.69 -7.55
CA VAL A 83 4.93 -10.99 -6.24
C VAL A 83 4.25 -12.18 -5.57
N ALA A 84 2.92 -12.34 -5.73
CA ALA A 84 2.20 -13.49 -5.21
C ALA A 84 2.71 -14.84 -5.77
N ALA A 85 3.26 -14.82 -6.99
CA ALA A 85 3.85 -15.98 -7.66
C ALA A 85 5.38 -16.08 -7.50
N ALA A 86 6.02 -15.15 -6.79
CA ALA A 86 7.47 -15.16 -6.59
C ALA A 86 7.88 -16.19 -5.54
N GLU A 87 9.13 -16.67 -5.62
CA GLU A 87 9.71 -17.56 -4.62
C GLU A 87 9.72 -16.85 -3.24
N PRO A 88 9.35 -17.56 -2.16
CA PRO A 88 9.31 -17.00 -0.82
C PRO A 88 10.69 -17.00 -0.14
N ASP A 89 11.73 -16.60 -0.86
CA ASP A 89 13.14 -16.65 -0.46
C ASP A 89 13.64 -15.37 0.22
N GLY A 90 12.78 -14.32 0.28
CA GLY A 90 13.14 -13.04 0.87
C GLY A 90 13.84 -12.07 -0.08
N TYR A 91 13.88 -12.34 -1.38
CA TYR A 91 14.53 -11.46 -2.37
C TYR A 91 13.55 -10.74 -3.31
N THR A 92 12.25 -10.95 -3.11
CA THR A 92 11.21 -10.20 -3.82
C THR A 92 10.12 -9.79 -2.84
N PHE A 93 9.85 -8.49 -2.77
CA PHE A 93 8.80 -7.93 -1.92
C PHE A 93 7.86 -7.06 -2.75
N LEU A 94 6.61 -6.99 -2.34
CA LEU A 94 5.65 -6.02 -2.84
C LEU A 94 5.70 -4.77 -1.95
N PHE A 95 6.10 -3.64 -2.52
CA PHE A 95 5.96 -2.34 -1.90
C PHE A 95 4.74 -1.65 -2.50
N SER A 96 3.66 -1.56 -1.75
CA SER A 96 2.37 -1.17 -2.32
C SER A 96 1.56 -0.31 -1.36
N ALA A 97 0.44 0.18 -1.87
CA ALA A 97 -0.63 0.80 -1.12
C ALA A 97 -1.82 -0.16 -0.94
N ASN A 98 -2.84 0.28 -0.22
CA ASN A 98 -4.06 -0.47 0.04
C ASN A 98 -4.78 -0.96 -1.24
N GLY A 99 -4.76 -0.19 -2.33
CA GLY A 99 -5.42 -0.59 -3.58
C GLY A 99 -5.06 -1.99 -4.06
N PRO A 100 -3.81 -2.25 -4.48
CA PRO A 100 -3.39 -3.58 -4.93
C PRO A 100 -3.42 -4.66 -3.85
N ILE A 101 -3.26 -4.30 -2.58
CA ILE A 101 -3.29 -5.29 -1.50
C ILE A 101 -4.72 -5.75 -1.24
N LEU A 102 -5.67 -4.83 -1.12
CA LEU A 102 -7.02 -5.09 -0.62
C LEU A 102 -8.12 -4.98 -1.67
N PHE A 103 -8.06 -3.95 -2.54
CA PHE A 103 -9.23 -3.51 -3.30
C PHE A 103 -9.25 -4.02 -4.74
N ALA A 104 -8.18 -3.78 -5.48
CA ALA A 104 -8.13 -4.10 -6.90
C ALA A 104 -8.36 -5.59 -7.21
N PRO A 105 -7.88 -6.57 -6.40
CA PRO A 105 -8.18 -7.97 -6.61
C PRO A 105 -9.66 -8.33 -6.51
N GLU A 106 -10.43 -7.59 -5.73
CA GLU A 106 -11.87 -7.81 -5.59
C GLU A 106 -12.68 -7.32 -6.82
N LEU A 107 -12.08 -6.46 -7.64
CA LEU A 107 -12.70 -5.89 -8.85
C LEU A 107 -12.41 -6.69 -10.12
N VAL A 108 -11.50 -7.66 -10.06
CA VAL A 108 -11.09 -8.48 -11.21
C VAL A 108 -11.68 -9.89 -11.09
N GLN A 109 -12.23 -10.39 -12.20
CA GLN A 109 -12.79 -11.75 -12.25
C GLN A 109 -12.09 -12.59 -13.35
N PRO A 110 -11.62 -13.81 -13.02
CA PRO A 110 -11.55 -14.39 -11.68
C PRO A 110 -10.60 -13.61 -10.76
N ARG A 111 -10.85 -13.62 -9.45
CA ARG A 111 -10.00 -12.93 -8.46
C ARG A 111 -8.56 -13.44 -8.56
N PRO A 112 -7.57 -12.58 -8.87
CA PRO A 112 -6.21 -13.02 -9.19
C PRO A 112 -5.42 -13.53 -7.97
N TYR A 113 -5.69 -12.97 -6.81
CA TYR A 113 -5.13 -13.40 -5.51
C TYR A 113 -5.98 -12.92 -4.34
N ASP A 114 -5.79 -13.60 -3.23
CA ASP A 114 -6.31 -13.22 -1.91
C ASP A 114 -5.09 -12.87 -1.04
N TRP A 115 -5.03 -11.67 -0.48
CA TRP A 115 -3.86 -11.22 0.27
C TRP A 115 -3.54 -12.13 1.47
N HIS A 116 -4.56 -12.72 2.11
CA HIS A 116 -4.39 -13.67 3.23
C HIS A 116 -3.57 -14.91 2.85
N LYS A 117 -3.68 -15.33 1.59
CA LYS A 117 -3.04 -16.55 1.07
C LYS A 117 -1.80 -16.26 0.23
N ALA A 118 -1.77 -15.07 -0.38
CA ALA A 118 -0.72 -14.69 -1.33
C ALA A 118 0.47 -14.00 -0.68
N PHE A 119 0.26 -13.37 0.49
CA PHE A 119 1.29 -12.52 1.08
C PHE A 119 1.45 -12.77 2.58
N THR A 120 2.67 -12.50 3.04
CA THR A 120 3.01 -12.34 4.45
C THR A 120 3.20 -10.85 4.73
N PRO A 121 2.40 -10.22 5.61
CA PRO A 121 2.60 -8.84 6.02
C PRO A 121 3.97 -8.62 6.66
N VAL A 122 4.70 -7.58 6.25
CA VAL A 122 5.98 -7.20 6.85
C VAL A 122 5.79 -5.96 7.73
N SER A 123 5.37 -4.85 7.15
CA SER A 123 5.10 -3.61 7.89
C SER A 123 4.42 -2.56 7.03
N THR A 124 3.71 -1.64 7.66
CA THR A 124 3.45 -0.32 7.09
C THR A 124 4.75 0.49 7.02
N VAL A 125 4.76 1.52 6.18
CA VAL A 125 5.86 2.49 6.04
C VAL A 125 5.34 3.89 6.30
N SER A 126 4.21 4.24 5.71
CA SER A 126 3.59 5.53 5.88
C SER A 126 2.07 5.47 5.76
N LEU A 127 1.42 6.44 6.38
CA LEU A 127 0.00 6.72 6.26
C LEU A 127 -0.15 8.13 5.71
N THR A 128 -0.82 8.26 4.58
CA THR A 128 -1.05 9.56 3.93
C THR A 128 -2.53 9.87 3.99
N PRO A 129 -2.95 10.91 4.71
CA PRO A 129 -4.33 11.35 4.71
C PRO A 129 -4.72 11.87 3.33
N LEU A 130 -6.00 11.75 3.01
CA LEU A 130 -6.59 12.36 1.83
C LEU A 130 -7.12 13.76 2.18
N VAL A 131 -7.37 14.55 1.16
CA VAL A 131 -8.01 15.84 1.27
C VAL A 131 -9.15 15.94 0.27
N LEU A 132 -10.31 16.40 0.73
CA LEU A 132 -11.44 16.74 -0.10
C LEU A 132 -11.22 18.13 -0.70
N LEU A 133 -11.22 18.19 -2.01
CA LEU A 133 -10.93 19.38 -2.82
C LEU A 133 -12.14 19.78 -3.63
N GLU A 134 -12.36 21.07 -3.80
CA GLU A 134 -13.35 21.59 -4.74
C GLU A 134 -12.76 22.66 -5.67
N HIS A 135 -13.35 22.78 -6.85
CA HIS A 135 -13.04 23.87 -7.75
C HIS A 135 -13.66 25.18 -7.23
N PRO A 136 -12.95 26.33 -7.28
CA PRO A 136 -13.44 27.61 -6.73
C PRO A 136 -14.75 28.13 -7.34
N SER A 137 -15.20 27.62 -8.49
CA SER A 137 -16.51 27.94 -9.07
C SER A 137 -17.70 27.41 -8.26
N ILE A 138 -17.49 26.46 -7.35
CA ILE A 138 -18.53 26.01 -6.44
C ILE A 138 -18.81 27.12 -5.40
N PRO A 139 -20.07 27.46 -5.16
CA PRO A 139 -20.44 28.50 -4.21
C PRO A 139 -20.44 27.99 -2.76
N ALA A 140 -19.46 27.15 -2.40
CA ALA A 140 -19.25 26.61 -1.07
C ALA A 140 -17.84 26.97 -0.60
N LYS A 141 -17.68 27.25 0.69
CA LYS A 141 -16.39 27.57 1.32
C LYS A 141 -16.08 26.64 2.50
N THR A 142 -17.05 25.89 2.92
CA THR A 142 -16.97 24.95 4.04
C THR A 142 -17.50 23.59 3.62
N LEU A 143 -17.11 22.54 4.34
CA LEU A 143 -17.63 21.19 4.10
C LEU A 143 -19.17 21.18 4.17
N LYS A 144 -19.75 21.87 5.16
CA LYS A 144 -21.22 21.91 5.30
C LYS A 144 -21.89 22.49 4.06
N GLU A 145 -21.41 23.66 3.59
CA GLU A 145 -21.94 24.30 2.37
C GLU A 145 -21.76 23.41 1.15
N PHE A 146 -20.61 22.72 1.02
CA PHE A 146 -20.38 21.77 -0.05
C PHE A 146 -21.37 20.60 -0.01
N LEU A 147 -21.62 20.02 1.17
CA LEU A 147 -22.56 18.92 1.31
C LEU A 147 -24.00 19.35 0.98
N ASP A 148 -24.39 20.55 1.37
CA ASP A 148 -25.69 21.11 1.04
C ASP A 148 -25.82 21.39 -0.48
N TYR A 149 -24.75 21.91 -1.09
CA TYR A 149 -24.66 22.07 -2.54
C TYR A 149 -24.72 20.71 -3.26
N ALA A 150 -23.95 19.72 -2.80
CA ALA A 150 -23.96 18.38 -3.38
C ALA A 150 -25.35 17.72 -3.36
N ARG A 151 -26.11 17.91 -2.28
CA ARG A 151 -27.48 17.42 -2.19
C ARG A 151 -28.39 18.11 -3.22
N SER A 152 -28.18 19.42 -3.46
CA SER A 152 -29.00 20.19 -4.41
C SER A 152 -28.70 19.84 -5.87
N GLN A 153 -27.45 19.51 -6.21
CA GLN A 153 -27.02 19.20 -7.57
C GLN A 153 -27.23 17.75 -7.96
N GLY A 154 -27.12 16.82 -7.00
CA GLY A 154 -27.24 15.40 -7.25
C GLY A 154 -26.24 14.93 -8.33
N ARG A 155 -26.70 14.15 -9.29
CA ARG A 155 -25.85 13.57 -10.36
C ARG A 155 -25.26 14.60 -11.33
N LYS A 156 -25.60 15.85 -11.25
CA LYS A 156 -24.94 16.92 -12.02
C LYS A 156 -23.57 17.28 -11.45
N LEU A 157 -23.31 16.99 -10.17
CA LEU A 157 -22.02 17.19 -9.56
C LEU A 157 -21.07 16.07 -10.01
N ILE A 158 -19.89 16.43 -10.51
CA ILE A 158 -18.90 15.48 -11.03
C ILE A 158 -17.74 15.37 -10.06
N PHE A 159 -17.49 14.15 -9.59
CA PHE A 159 -16.34 13.75 -8.78
C PHE A 159 -15.21 13.29 -9.69
N ALA A 160 -14.04 13.95 -9.64
CA ALA A 160 -12.82 13.50 -10.31
C ALA A 160 -12.14 12.41 -9.48
N SER A 161 -12.26 11.16 -9.93
CA SER A 161 -11.65 10.00 -9.28
C SER A 161 -10.34 9.59 -9.94
N GLY A 162 -9.31 9.30 -9.16
CA GLY A 162 -8.02 8.83 -9.65
C GLY A 162 -8.00 7.43 -10.27
N GLY A 163 -9.18 6.81 -10.43
CA GLY A 163 -9.36 5.50 -11.07
C GLY A 163 -10.04 4.47 -10.19
N LEU A 164 -10.65 3.49 -10.82
CA LEU A 164 -11.41 2.44 -10.17
C LEU A 164 -10.55 1.67 -9.15
N GLY A 165 -11.06 1.49 -7.94
CA GLY A 165 -10.38 0.74 -6.87
C GLY A 165 -9.21 1.47 -6.21
N THR A 166 -8.97 2.74 -6.53
CA THR A 166 -8.03 3.57 -5.75
C THR A 166 -8.67 3.99 -4.43
N THR A 167 -7.85 4.31 -3.42
CA THR A 167 -8.35 4.82 -2.13
C THR A 167 -9.20 6.07 -2.31
N ASN A 168 -8.77 6.97 -3.20
CA ASN A 168 -9.48 8.19 -3.54
C ASN A 168 -10.90 7.91 -4.06
N HIS A 169 -11.02 6.96 -4.99
CA HIS A 169 -12.31 6.51 -5.52
C HIS A 169 -13.19 5.94 -4.41
N LEU A 170 -12.67 4.96 -3.67
CA LEU A 170 -13.44 4.27 -2.63
C LEU A 170 -13.87 5.22 -1.50
N PHE A 171 -13.05 6.23 -1.20
CA PHE A 171 -13.42 7.24 -0.21
C PHE A 171 -14.58 8.12 -0.71
N GLY A 172 -14.60 8.49 -1.98
CA GLY A 172 -15.74 9.16 -2.59
C GLY A 172 -17.03 8.31 -2.49
N GLU A 173 -16.94 7.03 -2.78
CA GLU A 173 -18.07 6.10 -2.66
C GLU A 173 -18.52 5.89 -1.20
N LEU A 174 -17.57 5.83 -0.25
CA LEU A 174 -17.87 5.82 1.18
C LEU A 174 -18.65 7.08 1.60
N MET A 175 -18.22 8.26 1.13
CA MET A 175 -18.91 9.51 1.41
C MET A 175 -20.34 9.49 0.82
N GLN A 176 -20.53 9.04 -0.42
CA GLN A 176 -21.87 8.91 -1.01
C GLN A 176 -22.77 8.03 -0.14
N ASP A 177 -22.25 6.88 0.27
CA ASP A 177 -23.01 5.91 1.07
C ASP A 177 -23.38 6.47 2.46
N ARG A 178 -22.39 6.97 3.20
CA ARG A 178 -22.57 7.42 4.58
C ARG A 178 -23.36 8.72 4.68
N LEU A 179 -23.18 9.64 3.74
CA LEU A 179 -23.82 10.96 3.76
C LEU A 179 -25.08 11.02 2.90
N LYS A 180 -25.47 9.89 2.29
CA LYS A 180 -26.64 9.77 1.38
C LYS A 180 -26.60 10.81 0.27
N LEU A 181 -25.43 10.94 -0.36
CA LEU A 181 -25.17 11.81 -1.47
C LEU A 181 -25.28 11.04 -2.80
N ASN A 182 -25.40 11.77 -3.89
CA ASN A 182 -25.48 11.18 -5.22
C ASN A 182 -24.84 12.13 -6.23
N TRP A 183 -23.64 11.77 -6.71
CA TRP A 183 -22.93 12.47 -7.77
C TRP A 183 -22.52 11.53 -8.90
N THR A 184 -22.01 12.07 -9.98
CA THR A 184 -21.42 11.27 -11.06
C THR A 184 -19.90 11.16 -10.83
N THR A 185 -19.40 9.93 -10.79
CA THR A 185 -17.95 9.67 -10.65
C THR A 185 -17.32 9.55 -12.03
N ALA A 186 -16.44 10.51 -12.38
CA ALA A 186 -15.60 10.44 -13.57
C ALA A 186 -14.30 9.72 -13.23
N GLN A 187 -14.05 8.59 -13.92
CA GLN A 187 -12.88 7.75 -13.68
C GLN A 187 -11.72 8.13 -14.61
N TYR A 188 -10.60 8.52 -14.01
CA TYR A 188 -9.37 8.87 -14.73
C TYR A 188 -8.31 7.77 -14.62
N LYS A 189 -7.27 7.83 -15.45
CA LYS A 189 -6.13 6.89 -15.42
C LYS A 189 -5.04 7.35 -14.45
N GLY A 190 -5.44 7.76 -13.24
CA GLY A 190 -4.55 8.26 -12.19
C GLY A 190 -5.00 9.60 -11.62
N THR A 191 -4.37 10.04 -10.54
CA THR A 191 -4.72 11.28 -9.83
C THR A 191 -4.31 12.53 -10.60
N ALA A 192 -3.21 12.50 -11.36
CA ALA A 192 -2.75 13.65 -12.11
C ALA A 192 -3.76 14.12 -13.18
N PRO A 193 -4.30 13.28 -14.07
CA PRO A 193 -5.35 13.72 -15.00
C PRO A 193 -6.66 14.11 -14.29
N ALA A 194 -7.01 13.45 -13.17
CA ALA A 194 -8.16 13.84 -12.36
C ALA A 194 -8.00 15.25 -11.77
N MET A 195 -6.80 15.57 -11.26
CA MET A 195 -6.47 16.89 -10.74
C MET A 195 -6.49 17.96 -11.84
N ASN A 196 -5.99 17.65 -13.03
CA ASN A 196 -6.03 18.59 -14.17
C ASN A 196 -7.46 18.96 -14.54
N ASP A 197 -8.38 18.00 -14.57
CA ASP A 197 -9.79 18.27 -14.87
C ASP A 197 -10.51 19.00 -13.73
N LEU A 198 -10.11 18.74 -12.48
CA LEU A 198 -10.57 19.53 -11.35
C LEU A 198 -10.09 20.99 -11.45
N ILE A 199 -8.83 21.22 -11.75
CA ILE A 199 -8.24 22.57 -11.94
C ILE A 199 -8.90 23.28 -13.12
N GLY A 200 -9.20 22.57 -14.20
CA GLY A 200 -9.89 23.09 -15.37
C GLY A 200 -11.38 23.35 -15.17
N GLY A 201 -11.97 22.97 -14.05
CA GLY A 201 -13.41 23.09 -13.77
C GLY A 201 -14.30 22.10 -14.53
N HIS A 202 -13.71 21.13 -15.23
CA HIS A 202 -14.43 20.06 -15.92
C HIS A 202 -15.05 19.06 -14.92
N ALA A 203 -14.40 18.88 -13.77
CA ALA A 203 -14.98 18.26 -12.59
C ALA A 203 -15.10 19.29 -11.48
N GLN A 204 -16.08 19.13 -10.59
CA GLN A 204 -16.38 20.12 -9.57
C GLN A 204 -15.63 19.87 -8.27
N PHE A 205 -15.31 18.61 -7.97
CA PHE A 205 -14.56 18.26 -6.77
C PHE A 205 -13.75 16.99 -6.98
N GLY A 206 -12.79 16.78 -6.09
CA GLY A 206 -11.90 15.63 -6.10
C GLY A 206 -11.47 15.23 -4.69
N ILE A 207 -10.91 14.05 -4.56
CA ILE A 207 -10.25 13.58 -3.35
C ILE A 207 -8.85 13.16 -3.77
N ASP A 208 -7.83 13.71 -3.11
CA ASP A 208 -6.45 13.36 -3.42
C ASP A 208 -5.62 13.26 -2.14
N GLN A 209 -4.42 12.77 -2.26
CA GLN A 209 -3.47 12.77 -1.16
C GLN A 209 -3.04 14.20 -0.84
N VAL A 210 -2.89 14.51 0.45
CA VAL A 210 -2.52 15.86 0.87
C VAL A 210 -1.26 16.35 0.15
N ALA A 211 -0.24 15.50 0.03
CA ALA A 211 1.04 15.84 -0.59
C ALA A 211 0.90 16.38 -2.03
N THR A 212 0.10 15.70 -2.85
CA THR A 212 -0.12 16.07 -4.25
C THR A 212 -1.02 17.29 -4.39
N ALA A 213 -1.92 17.52 -3.43
CA ALA A 213 -2.86 18.62 -3.44
C ALA A 213 -2.26 19.96 -2.95
N VAL A 214 -1.29 19.92 -2.04
CA VAL A 214 -0.71 21.12 -1.38
C VAL A 214 -0.32 22.25 -2.32
N PRO A 215 0.40 22.02 -3.43
CA PRO A 215 0.76 23.13 -4.34
C PRO A 215 -0.47 23.87 -4.89
N PHE A 216 -1.52 23.15 -5.23
CA PHE A 216 -2.74 23.72 -5.82
C PHE A 216 -3.61 24.41 -4.78
N VAL A 217 -3.66 23.88 -3.55
CA VAL A 217 -4.37 24.50 -2.42
C VAL A 217 -3.68 25.80 -2.01
N LYS A 218 -2.36 25.78 -1.82
CA LYS A 218 -1.58 26.97 -1.47
C LYS A 218 -1.59 28.03 -2.57
N GLY A 219 -1.68 27.60 -3.82
CA GLY A 219 -1.83 28.48 -4.98
C GLY A 219 -3.25 29.02 -5.15
N GLY A 220 -4.23 28.63 -4.33
CA GLY A 220 -5.63 29.05 -4.45
C GLY A 220 -6.33 28.54 -5.71
N ILE A 221 -5.73 27.56 -6.41
CA ILE A 221 -6.25 26.97 -7.65
C ILE A 221 -7.44 26.04 -7.34
N VAL A 222 -7.35 25.31 -6.24
CA VAL A 222 -8.45 24.50 -5.68
C VAL A 222 -8.62 24.83 -4.21
N ARG A 223 -9.80 24.59 -3.66
CA ARG A 223 -10.08 24.78 -2.24
C ARG A 223 -10.10 23.44 -1.52
N ALA A 224 -9.37 23.34 -0.40
CA ALA A 224 -9.43 22.21 0.50
C ALA A 224 -10.57 22.42 1.52
N LEU A 225 -11.45 21.44 1.66
CA LEU A 225 -12.60 21.50 2.55
C LEU A 225 -12.39 20.73 3.86
N ALA A 226 -11.75 19.59 3.79
CA ALA A 226 -11.42 18.74 4.95
C ALA A 226 -10.32 17.75 4.62
N VAL A 227 -9.55 17.34 5.63
CA VAL A 227 -8.64 16.19 5.55
C VAL A 227 -9.25 14.97 6.25
N THR A 228 -8.89 13.78 5.77
CA THR A 228 -9.46 12.51 6.25
C THR A 228 -8.72 11.91 7.43
N GLY A 229 -7.58 12.48 7.81
CA GLY A 229 -6.80 12.04 8.96
C GLY A 229 -7.50 12.33 10.30
N GLU A 230 -7.09 11.63 11.36
CA GLU A 230 -7.54 11.92 12.73
C GLU A 230 -7.05 13.29 13.23
N LYS A 231 -5.94 13.77 12.66
CA LYS A 231 -5.34 15.07 12.96
C LYS A 231 -5.20 15.88 11.68
N ARG A 232 -5.14 17.23 11.82
CA ARG A 232 -4.83 18.10 10.70
C ARG A 232 -3.46 17.81 10.13
N SER A 233 -3.34 17.94 8.81
CA SER A 233 -2.03 17.81 8.16
C SER A 233 -1.14 19.02 8.49
N PRO A 234 0.13 18.81 8.85
CA PRO A 234 1.09 19.90 9.02
C PRO A 234 1.30 20.72 7.74
N LEU A 235 1.03 20.13 6.57
CA LEU A 235 1.13 20.83 5.26
C LEU A 235 -0.07 21.73 4.97
N LEU A 236 -1.22 21.45 5.61
CA LEU A 236 -2.49 22.20 5.49
C LEU A 236 -3.09 22.44 6.89
N PRO A 237 -2.41 23.21 7.77
CA PRO A 237 -2.80 23.34 9.18
C PRO A 237 -4.15 24.04 9.38
N ASP A 238 -4.58 24.85 8.41
CA ASP A 238 -5.85 25.56 8.46
C ASP A 238 -7.04 24.72 7.98
N VAL A 239 -6.79 23.57 7.35
CA VAL A 239 -7.83 22.66 6.86
C VAL A 239 -8.26 21.72 7.97
N PRO A 240 -9.55 21.74 8.40
CA PRO A 240 -10.04 20.90 9.47
C PRO A 240 -10.09 19.42 9.06
N THR A 241 -10.11 18.53 10.04
CA THR A 241 -10.35 17.11 9.79
C THR A 241 -11.86 16.83 9.67
N LEU A 242 -12.22 15.72 9.00
CA LEU A 242 -13.60 15.26 9.01
C LEU A 242 -14.09 14.90 10.43
N VAL A 243 -13.20 14.46 11.31
CA VAL A 243 -13.49 14.20 12.73
C VAL A 243 -13.88 15.48 13.46
N GLU A 244 -13.09 16.56 13.29
CA GLU A 244 -13.40 17.89 13.85
C GLU A 244 -14.74 18.44 13.35
N LEU A 245 -15.13 18.09 12.14
CA LEU A 245 -16.38 18.52 11.51
C LEU A 245 -17.58 17.62 11.85
N GLY A 246 -17.39 16.61 12.72
CA GLY A 246 -18.47 15.73 13.21
C GLY A 246 -18.69 14.47 12.38
N TYR A 247 -17.72 14.07 11.56
CA TYR A 247 -17.77 12.87 10.72
C TYR A 247 -16.67 11.86 11.10
N PRO A 248 -16.64 11.30 12.33
CA PRO A 248 -15.57 10.41 12.76
C PRO A 248 -15.51 9.10 11.98
N ASP A 249 -16.63 8.66 11.39
CA ASP A 249 -16.71 7.44 10.57
C ASP A 249 -16.16 7.64 9.14
N LEU A 250 -15.73 8.86 8.79
CA LEU A 250 -15.13 9.21 7.52
C LEU A 250 -13.63 9.47 7.66
N THR A 251 -12.94 8.68 8.45
CA THR A 251 -11.47 8.65 8.48
C THR A 251 -10.94 7.70 7.40
N GLY A 252 -9.82 8.05 6.81
CA GLY A 252 -9.19 7.22 5.80
C GLY A 252 -7.80 7.68 5.43
N TYR A 253 -6.97 6.71 5.08
CA TYR A 253 -5.58 6.92 4.69
C TYR A 253 -5.24 6.08 3.46
N THR A 254 -4.38 6.58 2.61
CA THR A 254 -3.58 5.71 1.78
C THR A 254 -2.37 5.29 2.59
N PHE A 255 -2.21 4.03 2.89
CA PHE A 255 -0.98 3.54 3.48
C PHE A 255 -0.02 3.05 2.39
N THR A 256 1.28 3.13 2.64
CA THR A 256 2.29 2.35 1.92
C THR A 256 2.83 1.28 2.85
N ALA A 257 3.09 0.11 2.29
CA ALA A 257 3.47 -1.06 3.07
C ALA A 257 4.34 -2.02 2.28
N LEU A 258 5.08 -2.84 3.02
CA LEU A 258 5.88 -3.92 2.50
C LEU A 258 5.20 -5.26 2.82
N MET A 259 5.03 -6.09 1.78
CA MET A 259 4.51 -7.45 1.87
C MET A 259 5.53 -8.41 1.26
N ALA A 260 5.70 -9.58 1.86
CA ALA A 260 6.47 -10.67 1.28
C ALA A 260 5.55 -11.69 0.60
N PRO A 261 6.03 -12.54 -0.32
CA PRO A 261 5.30 -13.72 -0.78
C PRO A 261 4.90 -14.61 0.41
N ALA A 262 3.75 -15.27 0.31
CA ALA A 262 3.32 -16.22 1.35
C ALA A 262 4.35 -17.34 1.52
N GLY A 263 4.65 -17.70 2.76
CA GLY A 263 5.65 -18.72 3.07
C GLY A 263 7.09 -18.20 3.21
N THR A 264 7.34 -16.90 3.03
CA THR A 264 8.66 -16.32 3.33
C THR A 264 9.05 -16.64 4.78
N PRO A 265 10.28 -17.13 5.04
CA PRO A 265 10.75 -17.50 6.37
C PRO A 265 10.56 -16.37 7.40
N LYS A 266 10.07 -16.75 8.59
CA LYS A 266 9.74 -15.78 9.64
C LYS A 266 10.93 -14.95 10.12
N ASP A 267 12.12 -15.54 10.13
CA ASP A 267 13.38 -14.88 10.49
C ASP A 267 13.77 -13.80 9.47
N ILE A 268 13.55 -14.06 8.17
CA ILE A 268 13.73 -13.06 7.12
C ILE A 268 12.72 -11.92 7.30
N VAL A 269 11.43 -12.23 7.48
CA VAL A 269 10.39 -11.23 7.72
C VAL A 269 10.72 -10.37 8.93
N ALA A 270 11.14 -10.99 10.05
CA ALA A 270 11.54 -10.28 11.26
C ALA A 270 12.76 -9.39 11.03
N LYS A 271 13.76 -9.86 10.27
CA LYS A 271 14.96 -9.09 9.93
C LYS A 271 14.64 -7.89 9.04
N VAL A 272 13.80 -8.08 8.02
CA VAL A 272 13.33 -6.97 7.17
C VAL A 272 12.57 -5.94 7.99
N TYR A 273 11.62 -6.38 8.82
CA TYR A 273 10.86 -5.49 9.69
C TYR A 273 11.79 -4.68 10.63
N ALA A 274 12.70 -5.35 11.33
CA ALA A 274 13.60 -4.69 12.27
C ALA A 274 14.48 -3.61 11.61
N ASN A 275 14.96 -3.87 10.39
CA ASN A 275 15.73 -2.89 9.64
C ASN A 275 14.85 -1.75 9.12
N LEU A 276 13.65 -2.06 8.62
CA LEU A 276 12.68 -1.06 8.18
C LEU A 276 12.26 -0.15 9.34
N ASP A 277 11.93 -0.72 10.50
CA ASP A 277 11.58 0.03 11.70
C ASP A 277 12.70 0.96 12.17
N ALA A 278 13.94 0.48 12.09
CA ALA A 278 15.10 1.29 12.44
C ALA A 278 15.34 2.47 11.47
N ILE A 279 15.19 2.26 10.15
CA ILE A 279 15.33 3.35 9.17
C ILE A 279 14.17 4.34 9.24
N MET A 280 12.97 3.91 9.60
CA MET A 280 11.82 4.82 9.76
C MET A 280 11.95 5.71 11.02
N LYS A 281 12.78 5.32 11.98
CA LYS A 281 13.14 6.12 13.16
C LYS A 281 14.30 7.08 12.90
N ASP A 282 14.98 6.97 11.77
CA ASP A 282 16.01 7.90 11.35
C ASP A 282 15.36 9.24 10.97
N PRO A 283 15.74 10.36 11.64
CA PRO A 283 15.15 11.67 11.38
C PRO A 283 15.25 12.13 9.93
N GLU A 284 16.36 11.82 9.24
CA GLU A 284 16.56 12.22 7.84
C GLU A 284 15.60 11.48 6.91
N VAL A 285 15.42 10.18 7.12
CA VAL A 285 14.48 9.35 6.35
C VAL A 285 13.05 9.77 6.64
N ALA A 286 12.72 9.95 7.93
CA ALA A 286 11.39 10.38 8.34
C ALA A 286 11.03 11.74 7.74
N GLU A 287 11.94 12.72 7.76
CA GLU A 287 11.71 14.04 7.19
C GLU A 287 11.46 13.98 5.67
N LYS A 288 12.21 13.16 4.92
CA LYS A 288 12.00 12.96 3.48
C LYS A 288 10.57 12.49 3.19
N ILE A 289 10.03 11.57 3.99
CA ILE A 289 8.68 11.03 3.83
C ILE A 289 7.63 12.03 4.31
N GLN A 290 7.87 12.73 5.44
CA GLN A 290 6.96 13.75 5.97
C GLN A 290 6.78 14.93 5.01
N LYS A 291 7.83 15.31 4.26
CA LYS A 291 7.75 16.33 3.20
C LYS A 291 6.78 15.94 2.07
N LEU A 292 6.48 14.66 1.93
CA LEU A 292 5.43 14.15 1.03
C LEU A 292 4.03 14.18 1.67
N GLY A 293 3.86 14.78 2.85
CA GLY A 293 2.58 14.86 3.57
C GLY A 293 2.11 13.55 4.19
N ALA A 294 3.02 12.61 4.36
CA ALA A 294 2.74 11.31 4.96
C ALA A 294 3.16 11.28 6.43
N GLU A 295 2.39 10.61 7.26
CA GLU A 295 2.78 10.23 8.61
C GLU A 295 3.67 8.98 8.52
N VAL A 296 4.87 9.05 9.08
CA VAL A 296 5.79 7.91 9.12
C VAL A 296 5.41 6.99 10.27
N GLY A 297 5.28 5.70 10.00
CA GLY A 297 4.96 4.74 11.04
C GLY A 297 5.04 3.30 10.58
N THR A 298 5.79 2.51 11.34
CA THR A 298 5.86 1.06 11.16
C THR A 298 4.91 0.34 12.11
N MET A 299 4.40 -0.78 11.64
CA MET A 299 3.67 -1.74 12.45
C MET A 299 4.42 -3.07 12.42
N SER A 300 4.51 -3.76 13.55
CA SER A 300 5.02 -5.14 13.52
C SER A 300 4.17 -6.02 12.60
N PRO A 301 4.71 -7.12 12.07
CA PRO A 301 3.96 -8.00 11.17
C PRO A 301 2.58 -8.40 11.69
N ASP A 302 2.48 -8.73 12.98
CA ASP A 302 1.21 -9.11 13.62
C ASP A 302 0.24 -7.93 13.74
N LEU A 303 0.73 -6.73 14.09
CA LEU A 303 -0.10 -5.54 14.14
C LEU A 303 -0.56 -5.12 12.75
N PHE A 304 0.31 -5.25 11.76
CA PHE A 304 -0.03 -4.94 10.37
C PHE A 304 -1.07 -5.93 9.81
N ALA A 305 -0.95 -7.21 10.12
CA ALA A 305 -1.99 -8.19 9.76
C ALA A 305 -3.36 -7.81 10.36
N LYS A 306 -3.41 -7.47 11.65
CA LYS A 306 -4.65 -7.01 12.30
C LYS A 306 -5.19 -5.71 11.69
N PHE A 307 -4.30 -4.80 11.30
CA PHE A 307 -4.69 -3.58 10.59
C PHE A 307 -5.33 -3.92 9.24
N LEU A 308 -4.72 -4.79 8.44
CA LEU A 308 -5.28 -5.24 7.15
C LEU A 308 -6.65 -5.91 7.29
N GLU A 309 -6.87 -6.70 8.34
CA GLU A 309 -8.17 -7.30 8.65
C GLU A 309 -9.24 -6.23 8.89
N ARG A 310 -8.91 -5.23 9.71
CA ARG A 310 -9.82 -4.11 9.99
C ARG A 310 -10.15 -3.31 8.73
N GLU A 311 -9.12 -2.98 7.93
CA GLU A 311 -9.30 -2.30 6.65
C GLU A 311 -10.17 -3.14 5.69
N SER A 312 -9.90 -4.45 5.61
CA SER A 312 -10.72 -5.37 4.81
C SER A 312 -12.19 -5.34 5.21
N THR A 313 -12.48 -5.36 6.52
CA THR A 313 -13.85 -5.32 7.04
C THR A 313 -14.57 -4.02 6.66
N THR A 314 -13.85 -2.90 6.63
CA THR A 314 -14.42 -1.60 6.26
C THR A 314 -14.65 -1.47 4.76
N TRP A 315 -13.65 -1.83 3.95
CA TRP A 315 -13.62 -1.45 2.54
C TRP A 315 -14.13 -2.52 1.57
N ILE A 316 -13.93 -3.81 1.87
CA ILE A 316 -14.34 -4.89 0.94
C ILE A 316 -15.84 -4.89 0.63
N PRO A 317 -16.76 -4.65 1.57
CA PRO A 317 -18.19 -4.55 1.26
C PRO A 317 -18.49 -3.44 0.23
N ILE A 318 -17.81 -2.29 0.33
CA ILE A 318 -17.96 -1.16 -0.61
C ILE A 318 -17.45 -1.57 -1.99
N VAL A 319 -16.25 -2.14 -2.05
CA VAL A 319 -15.63 -2.61 -3.30
C VAL A 319 -16.52 -3.62 -4.02
N ARG A 320 -17.08 -4.60 -3.29
CA ARG A 320 -17.95 -5.63 -3.87
C ARG A 320 -19.27 -5.07 -4.40
N ARG A 321 -19.85 -4.09 -3.70
CA ARG A 321 -21.04 -3.38 -4.19
C ARG A 321 -20.78 -2.71 -5.53
N LEU A 322 -19.66 -1.97 -5.64
CA LEU A 322 -19.26 -1.30 -6.88
C LEU A 322 -19.04 -2.27 -8.04
N ASN A 323 -18.45 -3.44 -7.76
CA ASN A 323 -18.24 -4.46 -8.79
C ASN A 323 -19.56 -5.02 -9.33
N VAL A 324 -20.57 -5.20 -8.48
CA VAL A 324 -21.91 -5.63 -8.88
C VAL A 324 -22.60 -4.56 -9.73
N GLU A 325 -22.46 -3.29 -9.38
CA GLU A 325 -23.08 -2.17 -10.13
C GLU A 325 -22.41 -1.94 -11.49
N ALA A 326 -21.08 -2.12 -11.58
CA ALA A 326 -20.34 -1.97 -12.83
C ALA A 326 -20.58 -3.10 -13.84
N ASN A 327 -21.11 -4.26 -13.38
CA ASN A 327 -21.40 -5.43 -14.22
C ASN A 327 -22.90 -5.56 -14.56
N LYS A 328 -23.73 -4.58 -14.22
CA LYS A 328 -25.15 -4.44 -14.63
C LYS A 328 -25.29 -3.50 -15.81
#